data_9568114170d8de69400201d01e017235
#
_entry.id   9568114170d8de69400201d01e017235
#
_cell.length_a   1.000
_cell.length_b   1.000
_cell.length_c   1.000
_cell.angle_alpha   90.00
_cell.angle_beta   90.00
_cell.angle_gamma   90.00
#
_symmetry.space_group_name_H-M   'P 1'
#
loop_
_entity.id
_entity.type
_entity.pdbx_description
1 polymer ?
#
loop_
_entity_poly.entity_id
_entity_poly.type
_entity_poly.pdbx_seq_one_letter_code
_entity_poly.pdbx_strand_id
1 'polypeptide(L)'
;MSPPPAPPAVVFDCMIFLQALANDASPAADALDLVDTGEITLFVSEQVLREVRKVLDRPEVRTALPGINDLRIESLFRRLEKKAVLVKEVPKVFEYPRDPEDEPYINLAIAIGAKFLVSRDRDLLDLMTAHDVDSKQFRQRFRFLTIVEPEDLIREHES
;
A
#
# COMPACT_ATOMS: atom_id res chain seq x y z
N MET A 1 9.94 -32.69 -2.06
CA MET A 1 9.42 -31.43 -2.66
C MET A 1 9.39 -30.34 -1.63
N SER A 2 9.97 -29.20 -1.97
CA SER A 2 9.90 -28.04 -1.12
C SER A 2 8.52 -27.38 -1.28
N PRO A 3 7.92 -26.85 -0.18
CA PRO A 3 6.69 -26.08 -0.31
C PRO A 3 6.94 -24.83 -1.17
N PRO A 4 5.92 -24.29 -1.86
CA PRO A 4 6.09 -23.05 -2.58
C PRO A 4 6.49 -21.91 -1.61
N PRO A 5 7.24 -20.91 -2.09
CA PRO A 5 7.58 -19.78 -1.22
C PRO A 5 6.32 -19.05 -0.76
N ALA A 6 6.38 -18.48 0.43
CA ALA A 6 5.28 -17.68 0.96
C ALA A 6 5.04 -16.46 0.05
N PRO A 7 3.78 -16.04 -0.12
CA PRO A 7 3.50 -14.82 -0.88
C PRO A 7 4.22 -13.62 -0.26
N PRO A 8 4.72 -12.69 -1.09
CA PRO A 8 5.40 -11.52 -0.54
C PRO A 8 4.46 -10.67 0.30
N ALA A 9 4.99 -10.13 1.40
CA ALA A 9 4.29 -9.21 2.26
C ALA A 9 4.31 -7.82 1.61
N VAL A 10 3.14 -7.18 1.54
CA VAL A 10 2.95 -5.92 0.81
C VAL A 10 2.12 -4.95 1.63
N VAL A 11 2.43 -3.66 1.51
CA VAL A 11 1.63 -2.56 2.04
C VAL A 11 1.22 -1.66 0.88
N PHE A 12 -0.02 -1.21 0.85
CA PHE A 12 -0.52 -0.23 -0.11
C PHE A 12 -0.68 1.12 0.59
N ASP A 13 -0.29 2.21 -0.07
CA ASP A 13 -0.63 3.53 0.44
C ASP A 13 -2.10 3.86 0.12
N CYS A 14 -2.59 4.98 0.66
CA CYS A 14 -3.99 5.38 0.54
C CYS A 14 -4.44 5.51 -0.93
N MET A 15 -3.60 6.09 -1.78
CA MET A 15 -3.96 6.36 -3.16
C MET A 15 -4.20 5.09 -3.98
N ILE A 16 -3.54 3.98 -3.61
CA ILE A 16 -3.75 2.71 -4.31
C ILE A 16 -5.18 2.22 -4.10
N PHE A 17 -5.70 2.33 -2.88
CA PHE A 17 -7.10 1.98 -2.60
C PHE A 17 -8.07 2.89 -3.37
N LEU A 18 -7.79 4.20 -3.41
CA LEU A 18 -8.62 5.14 -4.14
C LEU A 18 -8.68 4.81 -5.63
N GLN A 19 -7.53 4.59 -6.23
CA GLN A 19 -7.45 4.30 -7.67
C GLN A 19 -8.11 2.97 -8.01
N ALA A 20 -7.96 1.97 -7.15
CA ALA A 20 -8.59 0.67 -7.35
C ALA A 20 -10.13 0.78 -7.36
N LEU A 21 -10.70 1.59 -6.46
CA LEU A 21 -12.14 1.82 -6.42
C LEU A 21 -12.63 2.72 -7.55
N ALA A 22 -11.83 3.70 -7.95
CA ALA A 22 -12.23 4.65 -8.97
C ALA A 22 -12.31 4.01 -10.37
N ASN A 23 -11.48 3.00 -10.63
CA ASN A 23 -11.40 2.38 -11.95
C ASN A 23 -10.99 0.91 -11.85
N ASP A 24 -11.93 0.02 -12.15
CA ASP A 24 -11.70 -1.44 -12.09
C ASP A 24 -10.65 -1.93 -13.09
N ALA A 25 -10.35 -1.15 -14.13
CA ALA A 25 -9.34 -1.48 -15.14
C ALA A 25 -7.97 -0.87 -14.83
N SER A 26 -7.80 -0.26 -13.67
CA SER A 26 -6.53 0.37 -13.30
C SER A 26 -5.51 -0.66 -12.83
N PRO A 27 -4.21 -0.37 -12.96
CA PRO A 27 -3.18 -1.20 -12.34
C PRO A 27 -3.33 -1.35 -10.82
N ALA A 28 -3.86 -0.33 -10.15
CA ALA A 28 -4.16 -0.42 -8.71
C ALA A 28 -5.23 -1.49 -8.42
N ALA A 29 -6.27 -1.57 -9.26
CA ALA A 29 -7.29 -2.62 -9.15
C ALA A 29 -6.69 -4.00 -9.38
N ASP A 30 -5.81 -4.12 -10.37
CA ASP A 30 -5.10 -5.38 -10.66
C ASP A 30 -4.22 -5.80 -9.47
N ALA A 31 -3.54 -4.84 -8.83
CA ALA A 31 -2.75 -5.12 -7.63
C ALA A 31 -3.63 -5.63 -6.48
N LEU A 32 -4.82 -5.04 -6.31
CA LEU A 32 -5.77 -5.50 -5.30
C LEU A 32 -6.27 -6.93 -5.61
N ASP A 33 -6.44 -7.27 -6.88
CA ASP A 33 -6.82 -8.62 -7.30
C ASP A 33 -5.76 -9.66 -6.91
N LEU A 34 -4.48 -9.29 -6.87
CA LEU A 34 -3.42 -10.20 -6.42
C LEU A 34 -3.59 -10.58 -4.94
N VAL A 35 -4.20 -9.72 -4.15
CA VAL A 35 -4.55 -10.03 -2.75
C VAL A 35 -5.61 -11.12 -2.71
N ASP A 36 -6.65 -10.99 -3.54
CA ASP A 36 -7.76 -11.95 -3.58
C ASP A 36 -7.29 -13.34 -4.02
N THR A 37 -6.37 -13.40 -4.96
CA THR A 37 -5.84 -14.68 -5.47
C THR A 37 -4.78 -15.30 -4.56
N GLY A 38 -4.31 -14.56 -3.55
CA GLY A 38 -3.26 -15.03 -2.65
C GLY A 38 -1.85 -14.94 -3.21
N GLU A 39 -1.65 -14.25 -4.33
CA GLU A 39 -0.32 -14.06 -4.92
C GLU A 39 0.52 -13.07 -4.12
N ILE A 40 -0.12 -12.18 -3.37
CA ILE A 40 0.53 -11.32 -2.38
C ILE A 40 -0.26 -11.37 -1.08
N THR A 41 0.41 -11.06 0.03
CA THR A 41 -0.25 -10.90 1.34
C THR A 41 -0.24 -9.41 1.69
N LEU A 42 -1.43 -8.82 1.75
CA LEU A 42 -1.58 -7.40 2.09
C LEU A 42 -1.70 -7.24 3.60
N PHE A 43 -0.89 -6.34 4.17
CA PHE A 43 -0.96 -5.96 5.57
C PHE A 43 -1.56 -4.56 5.69
N VAL A 44 -2.42 -4.38 6.68
CA VAL A 44 -3.03 -3.09 6.99
C VAL A 44 -2.96 -2.88 8.50
N SER A 45 -2.97 -1.61 8.93
CA SER A 45 -3.08 -1.27 10.35
C SER A 45 -4.42 -0.61 10.62
N GLU A 46 -4.82 -0.54 11.90
CA GLU A 46 -6.03 0.18 12.27
C GLU A 46 -5.95 1.66 11.86
N GLN A 47 -4.78 2.27 12.04
CA GLN A 47 -4.56 3.66 11.64
C GLN A 47 -4.73 3.85 10.14
N VAL A 48 -4.13 2.95 9.34
CA VAL A 48 -4.23 3.01 7.87
C VAL A 48 -5.69 2.83 7.43
N LEU A 49 -6.41 1.87 8.01
CA LEU A 49 -7.81 1.65 7.66
C LEU A 49 -8.69 2.88 7.97
N ARG A 50 -8.46 3.52 9.11
CA ARG A 50 -9.18 4.74 9.47
C ARG A 50 -8.89 5.87 8.47
N GLU A 51 -7.63 6.03 8.09
CA GLU A 51 -7.24 7.07 7.15
C GLU A 51 -7.83 6.83 5.77
N VAL A 52 -7.78 5.61 5.28
CA VAL A 52 -8.36 5.25 3.97
C VAL A 52 -9.85 5.53 3.97
N ARG A 53 -10.58 5.13 5.02
CA ARG A 53 -12.01 5.40 5.12
C ARG A 53 -12.30 6.91 5.16
N LYS A 54 -11.52 7.65 5.91
CA LYS A 54 -11.67 9.12 6.02
C LYS A 54 -11.50 9.79 4.66
N VAL A 55 -10.46 9.40 3.90
CA VAL A 55 -10.20 9.98 2.58
C VAL A 55 -11.30 9.60 1.59
N LEU A 56 -11.76 8.35 1.60
CA LEU A 56 -12.84 7.88 0.72
C LEU A 56 -14.17 8.58 1.01
N ASP A 57 -14.38 9.07 2.23
CA ASP A 57 -15.59 9.79 2.60
C ASP A 57 -15.56 11.28 2.28
N ARG A 58 -14.42 11.83 1.85
CA ARG A 58 -14.32 13.26 1.52
C ARG A 58 -15.21 13.61 0.34
N PRO A 59 -16.07 14.65 0.46
CA PRO A 59 -16.97 15.03 -0.64
C PRO A 59 -16.23 15.36 -1.94
N GLU A 60 -15.07 16.04 -1.86
CA GLU A 60 -14.27 16.38 -3.02
C GLU A 60 -13.74 15.15 -3.75
N VAL A 61 -13.41 14.09 -3.01
CA VAL A 61 -12.95 12.83 -3.59
C VAL A 61 -14.11 12.15 -4.32
N ARG A 62 -15.27 12.08 -3.68
CA ARG A 62 -16.46 11.44 -4.28
C ARG A 62 -16.96 12.20 -5.51
N THR A 63 -16.85 13.53 -5.50
CA THR A 63 -17.23 14.35 -6.65
C THR A 63 -16.27 14.14 -7.81
N ALA A 64 -14.96 14.12 -7.53
CA ALA A 64 -13.94 13.94 -8.55
C ALA A 64 -13.90 12.52 -9.12
N LEU A 65 -14.26 11.52 -8.30
CA LEU A 65 -14.16 10.11 -8.66
C LEU A 65 -15.51 9.40 -8.42
N PRO A 66 -16.47 9.54 -9.36
CA PRO A 66 -17.83 9.00 -9.16
C PRO A 66 -17.90 7.48 -8.98
N GLY A 67 -16.85 6.74 -9.39
CA GLY A 67 -16.75 5.31 -9.13
C GLY A 67 -16.62 4.97 -7.65
N ILE A 68 -16.22 5.94 -6.82
CA ILE A 68 -16.13 5.77 -5.37
C ILE A 68 -17.49 6.11 -4.77
N ASN A 69 -18.23 5.09 -4.36
CA ASN A 69 -19.55 5.20 -3.75
C ASN A 69 -19.63 4.31 -2.51
N ASP A 70 -20.70 4.46 -1.74
CA ASP A 70 -20.87 3.73 -0.47
C ASP A 70 -20.79 2.22 -0.64
N LEU A 71 -21.43 1.70 -1.69
CA LEU A 71 -21.47 0.25 -1.94
C LEU A 71 -20.05 -0.29 -2.22
N ARG A 72 -19.29 0.40 -3.04
CA ARG A 72 -17.94 -0.02 -3.39
C ARG A 72 -16.99 0.13 -2.20
N ILE A 73 -17.14 1.17 -1.39
CA ILE A 73 -16.36 1.36 -0.17
C ILE A 73 -16.61 0.21 0.79
N GLU A 74 -17.87 -0.13 1.06
CA GLU A 74 -18.20 -1.22 1.96
C GLU A 74 -17.73 -2.57 1.43
N SER A 75 -17.80 -2.78 0.12
CA SER A 75 -17.26 -3.98 -0.51
C SER A 75 -15.74 -4.08 -0.32
N LEU A 76 -15.01 -2.97 -0.48
CA LEU A 76 -13.56 -2.94 -0.24
C LEU A 76 -13.24 -3.36 1.19
N PHE A 77 -13.90 -2.76 2.18
CA PHE A 77 -13.60 -3.05 3.59
C PHE A 77 -13.93 -4.50 3.96
N ARG A 78 -14.97 -5.08 3.36
CA ARG A 78 -15.25 -6.51 3.52
C ARG A 78 -14.15 -7.40 2.92
N ARG A 79 -13.62 -7.03 1.74
CA ARG A 79 -12.49 -7.74 1.14
C ARG A 79 -11.26 -7.66 2.04
N LEU A 80 -10.95 -6.48 2.55
CA LEU A 80 -9.80 -6.28 3.45
C LEU A 80 -9.96 -7.09 4.73
N GLU A 81 -11.15 -7.11 5.31
CA GLU A 81 -11.41 -7.89 6.51
C GLU A 81 -11.15 -9.39 6.30
N LYS A 82 -11.51 -9.91 5.12
CA LYS A 82 -11.33 -11.33 4.80
C LYS A 82 -9.92 -11.68 4.35
N LYS A 83 -9.24 -10.79 3.64
CA LYS A 83 -8.02 -11.12 2.91
C LYS A 83 -6.76 -10.44 3.44
N ALA A 84 -6.88 -9.26 4.05
CA ALA A 84 -5.72 -8.55 4.57
C ALA A 84 -5.40 -9.01 6.00
N VAL A 85 -4.13 -8.89 6.38
CA VAL A 85 -3.69 -9.15 7.74
C VAL A 85 -3.68 -7.84 8.51
N LEU A 86 -4.43 -7.79 9.61
CA LEU A 86 -4.50 -6.60 10.45
C LEU A 86 -3.36 -6.58 11.45
N VAL A 87 -2.63 -5.47 11.49
CA VAL A 87 -1.58 -5.20 12.48
C VAL A 87 -2.10 -4.15 13.45
N LYS A 88 -2.18 -4.49 14.74
CA LYS A 88 -2.83 -3.61 15.73
C LYS A 88 -1.93 -2.47 16.17
N GLU A 89 -0.67 -2.74 16.45
CA GLU A 89 0.28 -1.75 16.92
C GLU A 89 1.47 -1.65 15.98
N VAL A 90 1.75 -0.43 15.50
CA VAL A 90 2.87 -0.18 14.60
C VAL A 90 3.81 0.82 15.28
N PRO A 91 5.04 0.42 15.62
CA PRO A 91 6.01 1.34 16.20
C PRO A 91 6.38 2.45 15.22
N LYS A 92 6.55 3.65 15.73
CA LYS A 92 7.05 4.77 14.93
C LYS A 92 8.58 4.69 14.90
N VAL A 93 9.13 4.08 13.87
CA VAL A 93 10.57 3.86 13.71
C VAL A 93 11.21 4.88 12.78
N PHE A 94 10.44 5.35 11.80
CA PHE A 94 10.92 6.28 10.78
C PHE A 94 10.08 7.55 10.77
N GLU A 95 10.75 8.70 10.78
CA GLU A 95 10.10 10.00 10.61
C GLU A 95 10.40 10.53 9.21
N TYR A 96 9.38 11.04 8.53
CA TYR A 96 9.53 11.58 7.19
C TYR A 96 8.99 13.01 7.12
N PRO A 97 9.79 14.02 7.50
CA PRO A 97 9.33 15.40 7.54
C PRO A 97 8.85 15.95 6.20
N ARG A 98 9.40 15.43 5.10
CA ARG A 98 9.00 15.81 3.75
C ARG A 98 7.52 15.52 3.49
N ASP A 99 7.01 14.41 4.01
CA ASP A 99 5.59 14.05 3.91
C ASP A 99 5.18 13.21 5.13
N PRO A 100 4.76 13.87 6.22
CA PRO A 100 4.37 13.14 7.44
C PRO A 100 3.16 12.22 7.26
N GLU A 101 2.30 12.47 6.26
CA GLU A 101 1.15 11.61 5.99
C GLU A 101 1.53 10.24 5.47
N ASP A 102 2.74 10.10 4.91
CA ASP A 102 3.25 8.82 4.43
C ASP A 102 3.83 7.95 5.55
N GLU A 103 4.14 8.53 6.70
CA GLU A 103 4.78 7.80 7.80
C GLU A 103 4.03 6.56 8.26
N PRO A 104 2.70 6.56 8.40
CA PRO A 104 1.99 5.36 8.83
C PRO A 104 2.21 4.17 7.89
N TYR A 105 2.29 4.42 6.59
CA TYR A 105 2.51 3.37 5.58
C TYR A 105 3.95 2.86 5.61
N ILE A 106 4.91 3.76 5.73
CA ILE A 106 6.33 3.42 5.84
C ILE A 106 6.58 2.60 7.11
N ASN A 107 6.07 3.06 8.25
CA ASN A 107 6.27 2.36 9.52
C ASN A 107 5.58 1.00 9.55
N LEU A 108 4.42 0.88 8.94
CA LEU A 108 3.77 -0.43 8.80
C LEU A 108 4.63 -1.37 7.97
N ALA A 109 5.14 -0.91 6.82
CA ALA A 109 5.99 -1.72 5.96
C ALA A 109 7.27 -2.17 6.69
N ILE A 110 7.88 -1.29 7.47
CA ILE A 110 9.06 -1.64 8.27
C ILE A 110 8.72 -2.68 9.33
N ALA A 111 7.63 -2.46 10.07
CA ALA A 111 7.23 -3.32 11.17
C ALA A 111 7.00 -4.77 10.75
N ILE A 112 6.43 -4.99 9.57
CA ILE A 112 6.11 -6.33 9.09
C ILE A 112 7.20 -6.93 8.20
N GLY A 113 8.27 -6.20 7.93
CA GLY A 113 9.30 -6.64 6.99
C GLY A 113 8.77 -6.80 5.57
N ALA A 114 7.96 -5.83 5.11
CA ALA A 114 7.34 -5.90 3.80
C ALA A 114 8.39 -5.95 2.69
N LYS A 115 8.12 -6.76 1.67
CA LYS A 115 8.93 -6.77 0.47
C LYS A 115 8.64 -5.54 -0.39
N PHE A 116 7.37 -5.14 -0.48
CA PHE A 116 6.95 -4.00 -1.27
C PHE A 116 6.03 -3.06 -0.50
N LEU A 117 6.26 -1.76 -0.69
CA LEU A 117 5.29 -0.71 -0.40
C LEU A 117 4.87 -0.15 -1.76
N VAL A 118 3.58 -0.27 -2.07
CA VAL A 118 3.05 0.12 -3.39
C VAL A 118 2.48 1.52 -3.30
N SER A 119 2.97 2.41 -4.15
CA SER A 119 2.60 3.82 -4.14
C SER A 119 2.81 4.44 -5.51
N ARG A 120 2.10 5.55 -5.76
CA ARG A 120 2.39 6.46 -6.89
C ARG A 120 2.91 7.79 -6.40
N ASP A 121 3.03 7.97 -5.09
CA ASP A 121 3.49 9.21 -4.49
C ASP A 121 4.98 9.42 -4.78
N ARG A 122 5.29 10.54 -5.42
CA ARG A 122 6.68 10.88 -5.76
C ARG A 122 7.57 10.95 -4.53
N ASP A 123 7.06 11.45 -3.42
CA ASP A 123 7.84 11.55 -2.19
C ASP A 123 8.28 10.16 -1.70
N LEU A 124 7.41 9.17 -1.78
CA LEU A 124 7.77 7.79 -1.41
C LEU A 124 8.73 7.17 -2.42
N LEU A 125 8.42 7.31 -3.71
CA LEU A 125 9.24 6.71 -4.78
C LEU A 125 10.66 7.30 -4.80
N ASP A 126 10.81 8.58 -4.46
CA ASP A 126 12.11 9.25 -4.39
C ASP A 126 13.03 8.64 -3.32
N LEU A 127 12.50 8.00 -2.29
CA LEU A 127 13.32 7.28 -1.31
C LEU A 127 14.15 6.19 -1.96
N MET A 128 13.71 5.64 -3.08
CA MET A 128 14.43 4.58 -3.80
C MET A 128 15.53 5.11 -4.71
N THR A 129 15.45 6.35 -5.17
CA THR A 129 16.32 6.85 -6.23
C THR A 129 17.05 8.14 -5.91
N ALA A 130 16.55 8.95 -4.98
CA ALA A 130 17.15 10.25 -4.67
C ALA A 130 18.53 10.10 -3.98
N HIS A 131 19.37 11.09 -4.18
CA HIS A 131 20.77 11.07 -3.70
C HIS A 131 20.97 11.87 -2.41
N ASP A 132 19.91 12.41 -1.82
CA ASP A 132 19.99 13.09 -0.54
C ASP A 132 20.33 12.10 0.59
N VAL A 133 20.83 12.64 1.70
CA VAL A 133 21.28 11.83 2.83
C VAL A 133 20.16 10.97 3.39
N ASP A 134 18.97 11.54 3.55
CA ASP A 134 17.83 10.82 4.14
C ASP A 134 17.40 9.63 3.28
N SER A 135 17.32 9.79 1.95
CA SER A 135 16.95 8.70 1.04
C SER A 135 18.02 7.59 1.04
N LYS A 136 19.28 7.96 1.04
CA LYS A 136 20.38 6.98 1.10
C LYS A 136 20.37 6.20 2.41
N GLN A 137 20.14 6.90 3.54
CA GLN A 137 20.04 6.25 4.85
C GLN A 137 18.85 5.32 4.92
N PHE A 138 17.71 5.72 4.34
CA PHE A 138 16.53 4.87 4.27
C PHE A 138 16.84 3.55 3.55
N ARG A 139 17.44 3.63 2.37
CA ARG A 139 17.79 2.43 1.58
C ARG A 139 18.80 1.53 2.30
N GLN A 140 19.75 2.11 2.98
CA GLN A 140 20.75 1.34 3.74
C GLN A 140 20.14 0.66 4.96
N ARG A 141 19.25 1.36 5.64
CA ARG A 141 18.62 0.87 6.87
C ARG A 141 17.54 -0.19 6.63
N PHE A 142 16.79 -0.04 5.54
CA PHE A 142 15.65 -0.91 5.22
C PHE A 142 15.81 -1.59 3.87
N ARG A 143 16.90 -2.35 3.72
CA ARG A 143 17.25 -2.99 2.44
C ARG A 143 16.24 -4.00 1.94
N PHE A 144 15.45 -4.57 2.83
CA PHE A 144 14.43 -5.56 2.48
C PHE A 144 13.23 -4.94 1.75
N LEU A 145 13.03 -3.62 1.90
CA LEU A 145 11.83 -2.93 1.41
C LEU A 145 12.12 -2.23 0.08
N THR A 146 11.27 -2.49 -0.91
CA THR A 146 11.28 -1.75 -2.17
C THR A 146 9.94 -1.03 -2.32
N ILE A 147 10.00 0.27 -2.61
CA ILE A 147 8.82 1.07 -2.90
C ILE A 147 8.61 1.05 -4.41
N VAL A 148 7.44 0.60 -4.87
CA VAL A 148 7.16 0.38 -6.28
C VAL A 148 5.80 0.93 -6.67
N GLU A 149 5.60 1.18 -7.96
CA GLU A 149 4.29 1.49 -8.50
C GLU A 149 3.49 0.20 -8.74
N PRO A 150 2.15 0.29 -8.85
CA PRO A 150 1.33 -0.91 -9.08
C PRO A 150 1.75 -1.72 -10.31
N GLU A 151 2.14 -1.04 -11.38
CA GLU A 151 2.59 -1.70 -12.62
C GLU A 151 3.81 -2.60 -12.38
N ASP A 152 4.72 -2.15 -11.52
CA ASP A 152 5.93 -2.91 -11.17
C ASP A 152 5.58 -4.18 -10.39
N LEU A 153 4.64 -4.05 -9.45
CA LEU A 153 4.17 -5.20 -8.67
C LEU A 153 3.53 -6.25 -9.56
N ILE A 154 2.69 -5.81 -10.49
CA ILE A 154 2.00 -6.70 -11.42
C ILE A 154 3.02 -7.42 -12.31
N ARG A 155 4.01 -6.70 -12.81
CA ARG A 155 5.07 -7.26 -13.66
C ARG A 155 5.86 -8.36 -12.94
N GLU A 156 6.11 -8.19 -11.65
CA GLU A 156 6.79 -9.19 -10.81
C GLU A 156 6.01 -10.51 -10.73
N HIS A 157 4.69 -10.48 -10.95
CA HIS A 157 3.80 -11.63 -10.82
C HIS A 157 3.31 -12.16 -12.17
N GLU A 158 3.76 -11.59 -13.27
CA GLU A 158 3.53 -12.14 -14.59
C GLU A 158 4.52 -13.29 -14.82
N SER A 159 4.02 -14.41 -15.25
CA SER A 159 4.84 -15.57 -15.56
C SER A 159 5.25 -15.59 -17.04
#